data_7e40456d6cea4597a115d714a03fa9c4
#
_entry.id   7e40456d6cea4597a115d714a03fa9c4
#
_cell.length_a   1.000
_cell.length_b   1.000
_cell.length_c   1.000
_cell.angle_alpha   90.00
_cell.angle_beta   90.00
_cell.angle_gamma   90.00
#
_symmetry.space_group_name_H-M   'P 1'
#
loop_
_entity.id
_entity.type
_entity.pdbx_description
1 polymer ?
#
loop_
_entity_poly.entity_id
_entity_poly.type
_entity_poly.pdbx_seq_one_letter_code
_entity_poly.pdbx_strand_id
1 'polypeptide(L)' 'MSHPVNDEILENLYEQVKEEFPNALEPFVIAEVQKRFEEMST' A
#
# COMPACT_ATOMS: atom_id res chain seq x y z
N MET A 1 -1.88 14.22 15.99
CA MET A 1 -2.05 12.79 16.02
C MET A 1 -2.49 12.26 14.65
N SER A 2 -1.80 11.31 14.14
CA SER A 2 -2.14 10.81 12.81
C SER A 2 -3.44 10.00 12.87
N HIS A 3 -4.10 9.93 11.73
CA HIS A 3 -5.35 9.21 11.63
C HIS A 3 -5.08 7.72 11.48
N PRO A 4 -5.47 6.92 12.45
CA PRO A 4 -5.14 5.49 12.40
C PRO A 4 -5.75 4.76 11.20
N VAL A 5 -6.88 5.27 10.69
CA VAL A 5 -7.55 4.61 9.58
C VAL A 5 -6.68 4.60 8.33
N ASN A 6 -6.09 5.75 8.01
CA ASN A 6 -5.24 5.84 6.83
C ASN A 6 -3.99 4.97 6.99
N ASP A 7 -3.41 4.98 8.18
CA ASP A 7 -2.24 4.16 8.42
C ASP A 7 -2.55 2.68 8.25
N GLU A 8 -3.71 2.25 8.75
CA GLU A 8 -4.09 0.84 8.62
C GLU A 8 -4.28 0.45 7.17
N ILE A 9 -4.94 1.30 6.40
CA ILE A 9 -5.20 0.99 5.00
C ILE A 9 -3.88 0.86 4.25
N LEU A 10 -2.97 1.79 4.47
CA LEU A 10 -1.68 1.74 3.79
C LEU A 10 -0.90 0.51 4.18
N GLU A 11 -0.92 0.14 5.46
CA GLU A 11 -0.25 -1.06 5.89
C GLU A 11 -0.83 -2.30 5.24
N ASN A 12 -2.15 -2.38 5.19
CA ASN A 12 -2.80 -3.53 4.58
C ASN A 12 -2.45 -3.64 3.11
N LEU A 13 -2.47 -2.51 2.41
CA LEU A 13 -2.10 -2.52 1.00
C LEU A 13 -0.66 -2.93 0.81
N TYR A 14 0.21 -2.44 1.68
CA TYR A 14 1.62 -2.80 1.59
C TYR A 14 1.81 -4.30 1.71
N GLU A 15 1.16 -4.90 2.69
CA GLU A 15 1.27 -6.34 2.89
C GLU A 15 0.68 -7.10 1.70
N GLN A 16 -0.44 -6.63 1.18
CA GLN A 16 -1.04 -7.28 0.02
C GLN A 16 -0.07 -7.29 -1.17
N VAL A 17 0.53 -6.15 -1.44
CA VAL A 17 1.46 -6.06 -2.57
C VAL A 17 2.66 -6.95 -2.33
N LYS A 18 3.16 -6.98 -1.10
CA LYS A 18 4.32 -7.82 -0.80
C LYS A 18 3.99 -9.29 -0.97
N GLU A 19 2.76 -9.70 -0.67
CA GLU A 19 2.36 -11.09 -0.87
C GLU A 19 2.22 -11.43 -2.34
N GLU A 20 1.69 -10.50 -3.13
CA GLU A 20 1.55 -10.74 -4.56
C GLU A 20 2.88 -10.71 -5.27
N PHE A 21 3.77 -9.84 -4.84
CA PHE A 21 5.07 -9.64 -5.46
C PHE A 21 6.17 -9.74 -4.41
N PRO A 22 6.41 -10.94 -3.89
CA PRO A 22 7.39 -11.09 -2.79
C PRO A 22 8.80 -10.70 -3.19
N ASN A 23 9.12 -10.75 -4.48
CA ASN A 23 10.45 -10.41 -4.96
C ASN A 23 10.56 -8.99 -5.47
N ALA A 24 9.50 -8.21 -5.35
CA ALA A 24 9.51 -6.84 -5.84
C ALA A 24 10.39 -5.96 -4.97
N LEU A 25 11.02 -4.99 -5.60
CA LEU A 25 11.81 -4.02 -4.88
C LEU A 25 10.90 -3.03 -4.17
N GLU A 26 11.46 -2.40 -3.12
CA GLU A 26 10.67 -1.47 -2.32
C GLU A 26 10.06 -0.34 -3.13
N PRO A 27 10.79 0.31 -4.04
CA PRO A 27 10.17 1.38 -4.83
C PRO A 27 8.94 0.92 -5.60
N PHE A 28 8.97 -0.30 -6.12
CA PHE A 28 7.81 -0.84 -6.82
C PHE A 28 6.65 -1.03 -5.86
N VAL A 29 6.93 -1.59 -4.68
CA VAL A 29 5.88 -1.84 -3.70
C VAL A 29 5.21 -0.54 -3.30
N ILE A 30 6.01 0.47 -3.03
CA ILE A 30 5.47 1.76 -2.59
C ILE A 30 4.61 2.37 -3.68
N ALA A 31 5.08 2.33 -4.94
CA ALA A 31 4.32 2.89 -6.04
C ALA A 31 3.00 2.15 -6.21
N GLU A 32 3.02 0.84 -6.09
CA GLU A 32 1.80 0.05 -6.24
C GLU A 32 0.81 0.34 -5.12
N VAL A 33 1.32 0.48 -3.90
CA VAL A 33 0.46 0.80 -2.77
C VAL A 33 -0.21 2.15 -2.99
N GLN A 34 0.56 3.14 -3.42
CA GLN A 34 -0.01 4.46 -3.67
C GLN A 34 -1.06 4.41 -4.77
N LYS A 35 -0.79 3.66 -5.81
CA LYS A 35 -1.73 3.54 -6.92
C LYS A 35 -3.06 2.96 -6.43
N ARG A 36 -2.98 1.89 -5.66
CA ARG A 36 -4.19 1.26 -5.16
C ARG A 36 -4.95 2.18 -4.20
N PHE A 37 -4.20 2.91 -3.39
CA PHE A 37 -4.83 3.83 -2.45
C PHE A 37 -5.59 4.92 -3.19
N GLU A 38 -5.01 5.44 -4.26
CA GLU A 38 -5.68 6.46 -5.05
C GLU A 38 -6.93 5.92 -5.73
N GLU A 39 -6.85 4.69 -6.22
CA GLU A 39 -8.02 4.09 -6.86
C GLU A 39 -9.15 3.89 -5.88
N MET A 40 -8.80 3.58 -4.64
CA MET A 40 -9.83 3.42 -3.61
C MET A 40 -10.49 4.74 -3.25
N SER A 41 -9.76 5.83 -3.36
CA SER A 41 -10.28 7.14 -2.98
C SER A 41 -11.20 7.75 -4.03
N THR A 42 -11.20 7.24 -5.23
CA THR A 42 -11.96 7.83 -6.32
C THR A 42 -13.43 7.50 -6.28
#